data_d4b39d65133cf41e09838fba326598e0
#
_entry.id   d4b39d65133cf41e09838fba326598e0
#
_cell.length_a   1.000
_cell.length_b   1.000
_cell.length_c   1.000
_cell.angle_alpha   90.00
_cell.angle_beta   90.00
_cell.angle_gamma   90.00
#
_symmetry.space_group_name_H-M   'P 1'
#
loop_
_entity.id
_entity.type
_entity.pdbx_description
1 polymer ?
#
loop_
_entity_poly.entity_id
_entity_poly.type
_entity_poly.pdbx_seq_one_letter_code
_entity_poly.pdbx_strand_id
1 'polypeptide(L)'
;MELIITEKNDAASNIAKLLAEGPVKADKVYDTPVYRFKRNGDDCVTIGLRGHILEVEFPVELVWSKRNGWVGLTVDGEVLDAPTVPKTLATPPWEKKRKPFTAEGVDLKGWKIQALPYLTYAPLLKSPKEKGIIRSLKNLAKKASSIVIATDFDREGELIGLDALGIVRGENPDAPITRARYSAFIKKEIQEAFSAENLVELDFDLAHAGESRQHIDLIWGAVLTRYLTAVKYSGIGNVRSAGRVQTPTLALVVAKEQERQAFVPEDYWVISGKFAPQGKADEEFGGGHVDNNFKEEAKANRAFAQV
;
A
#
# COMPACT_ATOMS: atom_id res chain seq x y z
N MET A 1 22.91 -22.00 4.78
CA MET A 1 22.80 -20.71 4.07
C MET A 1 21.63 -19.93 4.65
N GLU A 2 21.87 -18.72 5.15
CA GLU A 2 20.81 -17.82 5.62
C GLU A 2 20.16 -17.10 4.44
N LEU A 3 18.83 -17.11 4.35
CA LEU A 3 18.03 -16.38 3.35
C LEU A 3 17.45 -15.12 3.97
N ILE A 4 17.79 -13.95 3.43
CA ILE A 4 17.26 -12.66 3.88
C ILE A 4 16.31 -12.12 2.82
N ILE A 5 15.06 -11.87 3.21
CA ILE A 5 13.97 -11.44 2.32
C ILE A 5 13.67 -9.96 2.59
N THR A 6 13.80 -9.12 1.58
CA THR A 6 13.55 -7.67 1.69
C THR A 6 12.41 -7.23 0.78
N GLU A 7 11.84 -6.05 1.03
CA GLU A 7 10.73 -5.53 0.25
C GLU A 7 11.12 -5.16 -1.19
N LYS A 8 12.34 -4.62 -1.39
CA LYS A 8 12.82 -4.11 -2.68
C LYS A 8 14.24 -4.55 -2.97
N ASN A 9 14.60 -4.59 -4.24
CA ASN A 9 15.95 -4.97 -4.68
C ASN A 9 17.05 -4.06 -4.11
N ASP A 10 16.80 -2.75 -4.00
CA ASP A 10 17.78 -1.82 -3.45
C ASP A 10 18.04 -2.10 -1.97
N ALA A 11 16.98 -2.44 -1.21
CA ALA A 11 17.11 -2.89 0.17
C ALA A 11 17.95 -4.17 0.26
N ALA A 12 17.71 -5.15 -0.62
CA ALA A 12 18.49 -6.39 -0.68
C ALA A 12 19.99 -6.12 -0.90
N SER A 13 20.31 -5.24 -1.87
CA SER A 13 21.68 -4.84 -2.17
C SER A 13 22.35 -4.11 -0.98
N ASN A 14 21.63 -3.18 -0.37
CA ASN A 14 22.15 -2.37 0.71
C ASN A 14 22.37 -3.21 1.98
N ILE A 15 21.42 -4.04 2.37
CA ILE A 15 21.57 -4.95 3.53
C ILE A 15 22.74 -5.90 3.31
N ALA A 16 22.87 -6.48 2.12
CA ALA A 16 24.02 -7.34 1.80
C ALA A 16 25.35 -6.62 2.03
N LYS A 17 25.49 -5.37 1.54
CA LYS A 17 26.72 -4.57 1.70
C LYS A 17 27.01 -4.18 3.16
N LEU A 18 25.94 -3.91 3.93
CA LEU A 18 26.09 -3.47 5.33
C LEU A 18 26.37 -4.63 6.29
N LEU A 19 25.95 -5.85 5.96
CA LEU A 19 26.16 -7.05 6.76
C LEU A 19 27.42 -7.85 6.35
N ALA A 20 27.89 -7.68 5.12
CA ALA A 20 29.00 -8.48 4.60
C ALA A 20 30.32 -8.25 5.33
N GLU A 21 31.03 -9.33 5.62
CA GLU A 21 32.43 -9.34 6.13
C GLU A 21 33.46 -9.28 5.01
N GLY A 22 33.03 -9.34 3.77
CA GLY A 22 33.88 -9.35 2.59
C GLY A 22 33.10 -8.90 1.34
N PRO A 23 33.56 -9.30 0.14
CA PRO A 23 32.94 -8.89 -1.08
C PRO A 23 31.51 -9.45 -1.22
N VAL A 24 30.57 -8.61 -1.69
CA VAL A 24 29.23 -9.02 -2.07
C VAL A 24 29.20 -9.38 -3.54
N LYS A 25 28.75 -10.60 -3.87
CA LYS A 25 28.60 -11.07 -5.21
C LYS A 25 27.15 -10.91 -5.67
N ALA A 26 26.93 -10.05 -6.66
CA ALA A 26 25.64 -9.99 -7.36
C ALA A 26 25.48 -11.25 -8.23
N ASP A 27 24.31 -11.88 -8.17
CA ASP A 27 23.95 -13.10 -8.87
C ASP A 27 22.48 -13.05 -9.28
N LYS A 28 21.98 -14.04 -9.98
CA LYS A 28 20.57 -14.21 -10.32
C LYS A 28 20.10 -15.63 -10.00
N VAL A 29 18.91 -15.72 -9.45
CA VAL A 29 18.17 -16.98 -9.37
C VAL A 29 17.01 -16.86 -10.33
N TYR A 30 17.02 -17.65 -11.39
CA TYR A 30 16.25 -17.39 -12.61
C TYR A 30 16.51 -15.95 -13.09
N ASP A 31 15.50 -15.11 -13.19
CA ASP A 31 15.64 -13.70 -13.60
C ASP A 31 15.67 -12.70 -12.42
N THR A 32 15.59 -13.19 -11.18
CA THR A 32 15.55 -12.35 -9.98
C THR A 32 16.96 -12.09 -9.47
N PRO A 33 17.35 -10.80 -9.31
CA PRO A 33 18.63 -10.44 -8.70
C PRO A 33 18.71 -10.93 -7.26
N VAL A 34 19.87 -11.43 -6.87
CA VAL A 34 20.20 -11.83 -5.50
C VAL A 34 21.62 -11.39 -5.16
N TYR A 35 21.92 -11.21 -3.88
CA TYR A 35 23.25 -10.81 -3.44
C TYR A 35 23.76 -11.81 -2.43
N ARG A 36 24.91 -12.43 -2.75
CA ARG A 36 25.57 -13.45 -1.92
C ARG A 36 26.76 -12.87 -1.20
N PHE A 37 26.88 -13.18 0.08
CA PHE A 37 27.97 -12.70 0.93
C PHE A 37 28.20 -13.66 2.10
N LYS A 38 29.24 -13.39 2.88
CA LYS A 38 29.51 -14.10 4.15
C LYS A 38 29.28 -13.19 5.34
N ARG A 39 28.70 -13.77 6.39
CA ARG A 39 28.45 -13.12 7.68
C ARG A 39 28.65 -14.14 8.79
N ASN A 40 29.45 -13.80 9.81
CA ASN A 40 29.80 -14.70 10.91
C ASN A 40 30.31 -16.08 10.44
N GLY A 41 30.99 -16.14 9.29
CA GLY A 41 31.46 -17.36 8.67
C GLY A 41 30.41 -18.11 7.84
N ASP A 42 29.13 -17.77 7.93
CA ASP A 42 28.03 -18.40 7.20
C ASP A 42 27.76 -17.77 5.84
N ASP A 43 27.31 -18.60 4.90
CA ASP A 43 26.85 -18.12 3.60
C ASP A 43 25.46 -17.50 3.72
N CYS A 44 25.32 -16.25 3.26
CA CYS A 44 24.07 -15.50 3.24
C CYS A 44 23.66 -15.12 1.82
N VAL A 45 22.35 -15.00 1.59
CA VAL A 45 21.78 -14.49 0.36
C VAL A 45 20.62 -13.55 0.65
N THR A 46 20.62 -12.37 0.01
CA THR A 46 19.47 -11.46 0.05
C THR A 46 18.70 -11.49 -1.27
N ILE A 47 17.37 -11.37 -1.18
CA ILE A 47 16.44 -11.23 -2.29
C ILE A 47 15.44 -10.11 -2.03
N GLY A 48 15.13 -9.30 -3.05
CA GLY A 48 14.09 -8.27 -3.00
C GLY A 48 12.81 -8.71 -3.72
N LEU A 49 11.66 -8.41 -3.12
CA LEU A 49 10.34 -8.90 -3.57
C LEU A 49 9.63 -7.99 -4.59
N ARG A 50 10.05 -6.74 -4.78
CA ARG A 50 9.34 -5.67 -5.52
C ARG A 50 8.00 -5.26 -4.91
N GLY A 51 7.87 -5.26 -3.58
CA GLY A 51 6.64 -5.04 -2.86
C GLY A 51 5.78 -6.30 -2.78
N HIS A 52 4.46 -6.16 -2.86
CA HIS A 52 3.54 -7.30 -2.81
C HIS A 52 3.77 -8.29 -3.96
N ILE A 53 4.08 -9.53 -3.62
CA ILE A 53 4.27 -10.65 -4.57
C ILE A 53 2.99 -11.44 -4.82
N LEU A 54 2.02 -11.26 -3.95
CA LEU A 54 0.64 -11.71 -4.11
C LEU A 54 -0.27 -10.51 -4.36
N GLU A 55 -1.36 -10.74 -5.05
CA GLU A 55 -2.47 -9.78 -5.19
C GLU A 55 -3.75 -10.37 -4.63
N VAL A 56 -4.62 -9.50 -4.11
CA VAL A 56 -5.93 -9.90 -3.61
C VAL A 56 -6.96 -9.62 -4.68
N GLU A 57 -7.77 -10.62 -5.00
CA GLU A 57 -8.79 -10.53 -6.03
C GLU A 57 -10.11 -11.19 -5.60
N PHE A 58 -11.19 -10.84 -6.30
CA PHE A 58 -12.46 -11.53 -6.16
C PHE A 58 -12.46 -12.86 -6.92
N PRO A 59 -13.21 -13.88 -6.44
CA PRO A 59 -13.49 -15.04 -7.25
C PRO A 59 -14.24 -14.66 -8.54
N VAL A 60 -14.29 -15.57 -9.49
CA VAL A 60 -14.98 -15.31 -10.78
C VAL A 60 -16.47 -15.22 -10.57
N GLU A 61 -17.00 -16.09 -9.72
CA GLU A 61 -18.44 -16.26 -9.52
C GLU A 61 -18.73 -16.63 -8.06
N LEU A 62 -19.89 -16.22 -7.55
CA LEU A 62 -20.50 -16.78 -6.34
C LEU A 62 -21.62 -17.73 -6.76
N VAL A 63 -21.54 -18.99 -6.29
CA VAL A 63 -22.54 -20.02 -6.57
C VAL A 63 -23.24 -20.40 -5.29
N TRP A 64 -24.56 -20.56 -5.35
CA TRP A 64 -25.32 -21.06 -4.21
C TRP A 64 -25.61 -22.57 -4.35
N SER A 65 -25.31 -23.32 -3.31
CA SER A 65 -25.63 -24.73 -3.24
C SER A 65 -26.48 -25.05 -2.00
N LYS A 66 -27.37 -26.03 -2.11
CA LYS A 66 -28.18 -26.47 -0.97
C LYS A 66 -27.37 -27.02 0.20
N ARG A 67 -26.17 -27.54 -0.09
CA ARG A 67 -25.31 -28.19 0.90
C ARG A 67 -24.42 -27.20 1.62
N ASN A 68 -23.78 -26.26 0.86
CA ASN A 68 -22.70 -25.42 1.35
C ASN A 68 -23.08 -23.93 1.46
N GLY A 69 -24.33 -23.56 1.06
CA GLY A 69 -24.70 -22.15 0.93
C GLY A 69 -23.95 -21.46 -0.22
N TRP A 70 -23.56 -20.22 -0.05
CA TRP A 70 -22.76 -19.48 -1.00
C TRP A 70 -21.30 -19.92 -0.97
N VAL A 71 -20.73 -20.19 -2.12
CA VAL A 71 -19.31 -20.51 -2.31
C VAL A 71 -18.73 -19.67 -3.45
N GLY A 72 -17.46 -19.30 -3.35
CA GLY A 72 -16.74 -18.65 -4.44
C GLY A 72 -16.14 -19.69 -5.38
N LEU A 73 -16.11 -19.39 -6.69
CA LEU A 73 -15.39 -20.18 -7.69
C LEU A 73 -14.22 -19.40 -8.24
N THR A 74 -13.06 -20.02 -8.29
CA THR A 74 -11.87 -19.49 -8.98
C THR A 74 -11.96 -19.72 -10.48
N VAL A 75 -11.04 -19.13 -11.25
CA VAL A 75 -10.90 -19.37 -12.70
C VAL A 75 -10.68 -20.86 -13.00
N ASP A 76 -9.94 -21.54 -12.12
CA ASP A 76 -9.59 -22.96 -12.25
C ASP A 76 -10.67 -23.90 -11.67
N GLY A 77 -11.81 -23.34 -11.20
CA GLY A 77 -12.94 -24.11 -10.65
C GLY A 77 -12.76 -24.56 -9.21
N GLU A 78 -11.76 -24.05 -8.50
CA GLU A 78 -11.62 -24.30 -7.07
C GLU A 78 -12.76 -23.66 -6.30
N VAL A 79 -13.28 -24.37 -5.32
CA VAL A 79 -14.39 -23.95 -4.48
C VAL A 79 -13.86 -23.32 -3.20
N LEU A 80 -14.32 -22.11 -2.92
CA LEU A 80 -13.97 -21.35 -1.72
C LEU A 80 -15.19 -21.12 -0.86
N ASP A 81 -15.05 -21.32 0.43
CA ASP A 81 -16.10 -20.99 1.37
C ASP A 81 -16.34 -19.49 1.40
N ALA A 82 -17.59 -19.06 1.14
CA ALA A 82 -17.99 -17.68 1.25
C ALA A 82 -18.48 -17.37 2.67
N PRO A 83 -18.24 -16.16 3.18
CA PRO A 83 -18.87 -15.71 4.40
C PRO A 83 -20.39 -15.74 4.25
N THR A 84 -21.09 -15.82 5.37
CA THR A 84 -22.56 -15.90 5.38
C THR A 84 -23.18 -14.68 4.69
N VAL A 85 -23.78 -14.87 3.53
CA VAL A 85 -24.54 -13.84 2.84
C VAL A 85 -25.87 -13.63 3.56
N PRO A 86 -26.24 -12.39 3.92
CA PRO A 86 -27.52 -12.12 4.59
C PRO A 86 -28.70 -12.65 3.78
N LYS A 87 -29.70 -13.20 4.47
CA LYS A 87 -30.92 -13.75 3.84
C LYS A 87 -31.64 -12.75 2.93
N THR A 88 -31.53 -11.46 3.23
CA THR A 88 -32.07 -10.36 2.41
C THR A 88 -31.40 -10.25 1.03
N LEU A 89 -30.15 -10.69 0.90
CA LEU A 89 -29.43 -10.75 -0.37
C LEU A 89 -29.54 -12.12 -1.04
N ALA A 90 -29.78 -13.18 -0.26
CA ALA A 90 -29.95 -14.55 -0.77
C ALA A 90 -31.15 -14.70 -1.72
N THR A 91 -32.13 -13.80 -1.62
CA THR A 91 -33.27 -13.74 -2.56
C THR A 91 -33.57 -12.28 -2.89
N PRO A 92 -32.87 -11.67 -3.84
CA PRO A 92 -33.12 -10.28 -4.22
C PRO A 92 -34.59 -10.09 -4.63
N PRO A 93 -35.23 -8.98 -4.25
CA PRO A 93 -36.65 -8.73 -4.54
C PRO A 93 -37.00 -8.78 -6.05
N TRP A 94 -36.05 -8.57 -6.93
CA TRP A 94 -36.21 -8.65 -8.38
C TRP A 94 -36.13 -10.06 -8.96
N GLU A 95 -35.62 -11.07 -8.21
CA GLU A 95 -35.56 -12.46 -8.67
C GLU A 95 -36.94 -13.10 -8.85
N LYS A 96 -37.97 -12.59 -8.18
CA LYS A 96 -39.33 -13.09 -8.36
C LYS A 96 -39.89 -12.88 -9.78
N LYS A 97 -39.25 -12.07 -10.63
CA LYS A 97 -39.76 -11.75 -11.97
C LYS A 97 -38.75 -11.81 -13.13
N ARG A 98 -37.45 -11.92 -12.90
CA ARG A 98 -36.45 -12.06 -13.96
C ARG A 98 -35.35 -13.03 -13.50
N LYS A 99 -34.89 -13.90 -14.39
CA LYS A 99 -33.67 -14.70 -14.21
C LYS A 99 -32.48 -13.85 -14.73
N PRO A 100 -31.87 -12.95 -13.95
CA PRO A 100 -30.72 -12.17 -14.40
C PRO A 100 -29.40 -12.89 -14.18
N PHE A 101 -29.43 -13.98 -13.42
CA PHE A 101 -28.28 -14.84 -13.18
C PHE A 101 -28.55 -16.17 -13.87
N THR A 102 -27.52 -16.82 -14.41
CA THR A 102 -27.58 -18.25 -14.71
C THR A 102 -28.15 -18.93 -13.48
N ALA A 103 -28.97 -19.95 -13.62
CA ALA A 103 -29.83 -20.51 -12.59
C ALA A 103 -29.12 -20.80 -11.23
N GLU A 104 -27.82 -20.59 -11.08
CA GLU A 104 -26.97 -21.08 -10.03
C GLU A 104 -25.89 -20.12 -9.52
N GLY A 105 -25.61 -18.94 -10.12
CA GLY A 105 -24.48 -18.12 -9.70
C GLY A 105 -24.57 -16.61 -10.00
N VAL A 106 -23.68 -15.85 -9.36
CA VAL A 106 -23.50 -14.41 -9.54
C VAL A 106 -22.11 -14.15 -10.12
N ASP A 107 -22.07 -13.68 -11.37
CA ASP A 107 -20.84 -13.24 -12.02
C ASP A 107 -20.26 -11.99 -11.33
N LEU A 108 -19.10 -12.16 -10.71
CA LEU A 108 -18.40 -11.07 -10.00
C LEU A 108 -17.40 -10.30 -10.88
N LYS A 109 -17.06 -10.81 -12.06
CA LYS A 109 -16.20 -10.11 -13.03
C LYS A 109 -16.97 -9.07 -13.82
N GLY A 110 -18.25 -9.33 -14.11
CA GLY A 110 -19.12 -8.39 -14.81
C GLY A 110 -19.46 -7.17 -13.95
N TRP A 111 -19.54 -5.99 -14.60
CA TRP A 111 -19.85 -4.73 -13.91
C TRP A 111 -21.36 -4.51 -13.86
N LYS A 112 -22.11 -5.49 -13.40
CA LYS A 112 -23.57 -5.43 -13.24
C LYS A 112 -23.89 -4.87 -11.86
N ILE A 113 -24.73 -3.83 -11.79
CA ILE A 113 -25.15 -3.18 -10.53
C ILE A 113 -25.73 -4.22 -9.55
N GLN A 114 -26.46 -5.20 -10.08
CA GLN A 114 -27.08 -6.27 -9.26
C GLN A 114 -26.05 -7.16 -8.56
N ALA A 115 -24.83 -7.27 -9.09
CA ALA A 115 -23.75 -8.05 -8.49
C ALA A 115 -23.00 -7.31 -7.39
N LEU A 116 -23.09 -5.97 -7.32
CA LEU A 116 -22.28 -5.15 -6.38
C LEU A 116 -22.48 -5.52 -4.90
N PRO A 117 -23.69 -5.76 -4.38
CA PRO A 117 -23.86 -6.17 -2.99
C PRO A 117 -23.13 -7.46 -2.65
N TYR A 118 -22.99 -8.37 -3.60
CA TYR A 118 -22.33 -9.66 -3.39
C TYR A 118 -20.80 -9.53 -3.27
N LEU A 119 -20.20 -8.49 -3.84
CA LEU A 119 -18.77 -8.21 -3.66
C LEU A 119 -18.37 -8.01 -2.19
N THR A 120 -19.29 -7.52 -1.35
CA THR A 120 -19.01 -7.30 0.08
C THR A 120 -18.98 -8.60 0.89
N TYR A 121 -19.47 -9.68 0.32
CA TYR A 121 -19.55 -11.01 0.98
C TYR A 121 -18.71 -12.06 0.25
N ALA A 122 -18.12 -11.71 -0.89
CA ALA A 122 -17.28 -12.63 -1.63
C ALA A 122 -16.00 -12.94 -0.84
N PRO A 123 -15.57 -14.20 -0.80
CA PRO A 123 -14.26 -14.53 -0.27
C PRO A 123 -13.19 -13.87 -1.14
N LEU A 124 -12.12 -13.39 -0.54
CA LEU A 124 -11.01 -12.81 -1.29
C LEU A 124 -9.90 -13.85 -1.46
N LEU A 125 -9.27 -13.82 -2.61
CA LEU A 125 -8.22 -14.74 -3.02
C LEU A 125 -6.88 -14.03 -3.01
N LYS A 126 -5.83 -14.73 -2.58
CA LYS A 126 -4.45 -14.31 -2.83
C LYS A 126 -3.92 -15.09 -4.04
N SER A 127 -3.64 -14.40 -5.14
CA SER A 127 -3.08 -14.98 -6.35
C SER A 127 -1.65 -14.50 -6.60
N PRO A 128 -0.79 -15.29 -7.27
CA PRO A 128 0.57 -14.91 -7.58
C PRO A 128 0.65 -13.75 -8.57
N LYS A 129 1.13 -12.59 -8.12
CA LYS A 129 1.39 -11.40 -8.93
C LYS A 129 2.78 -11.48 -9.59
N GLU A 130 3.80 -11.69 -8.78
CA GLU A 130 5.21 -11.72 -9.20
C GLU A 130 5.72 -13.18 -9.32
N LYS A 131 5.19 -13.94 -10.30
CA LYS A 131 5.48 -15.39 -10.47
C LYS A 131 6.96 -15.71 -10.55
N GLY A 132 7.77 -14.85 -11.20
CA GLY A 132 9.23 -15.03 -11.32
C GLY A 132 9.94 -14.94 -9.98
N ILE A 133 9.57 -13.93 -9.16
CA ILE A 133 10.14 -13.73 -7.81
C ILE A 133 9.71 -14.87 -6.88
N ILE A 134 8.44 -15.26 -6.92
CA ILE A 134 7.92 -16.39 -6.14
C ILE A 134 8.68 -17.66 -6.46
N ARG A 135 8.94 -17.95 -7.75
CA ARG A 135 9.74 -19.10 -8.16
C ARG A 135 11.16 -19.05 -7.61
N SER A 136 11.79 -17.88 -7.63
CA SER A 136 13.13 -17.67 -7.10
C SER A 136 13.18 -17.84 -5.59
N LEU A 137 12.19 -17.26 -4.89
CA LEU A 137 12.03 -17.37 -3.45
C LEU A 137 11.86 -18.82 -2.99
N LYS A 138 11.00 -19.58 -3.66
CA LYS A 138 10.81 -21.02 -3.43
C LYS A 138 12.10 -21.81 -3.58
N ASN A 139 12.87 -21.54 -4.64
CA ASN A 139 14.16 -22.23 -4.88
C ASN A 139 15.19 -21.92 -3.78
N LEU A 140 15.25 -20.67 -3.32
CA LEU A 140 16.16 -20.27 -2.22
C LEU A 140 15.71 -20.84 -0.89
N ALA A 141 14.42 -20.81 -0.58
CA ALA A 141 13.86 -21.34 0.66
C ALA A 141 14.19 -22.82 0.88
N LYS A 142 14.12 -23.66 -0.16
CA LYS A 142 14.51 -25.09 -0.11
C LYS A 142 15.94 -25.32 0.37
N LYS A 143 16.83 -24.37 0.17
CA LYS A 143 18.28 -24.48 0.49
C LYS A 143 18.63 -23.70 1.76
N ALA A 144 17.70 -22.97 2.34
CA ALA A 144 17.94 -22.15 3.49
C ALA A 144 17.99 -22.99 4.77
N SER A 145 19.01 -22.74 5.62
CA SER A 145 19.07 -23.26 6.99
C SER A 145 18.31 -22.35 7.97
N SER A 146 18.18 -21.07 7.63
CA SER A 146 17.44 -20.06 8.37
C SER A 146 16.93 -18.99 7.43
N ILE A 147 15.86 -18.30 7.81
CA ILE A 147 15.23 -17.26 6.99
C ILE A 147 15.01 -16.03 7.86
N VAL A 148 15.43 -14.86 7.36
CA VAL A 148 15.19 -13.58 8.02
C VAL A 148 14.31 -12.71 7.13
N ILE A 149 13.15 -12.31 7.62
CA ILE A 149 12.28 -11.33 6.96
C ILE A 149 12.79 -9.93 7.36
N ALA A 150 13.11 -9.12 6.37
CA ALA A 150 13.73 -7.80 6.50
C ALA A 150 13.05 -6.77 5.58
N THR A 151 11.71 -6.81 5.54
CA THR A 151 10.85 -5.81 4.90
C THR A 151 10.77 -4.54 5.75
N ASP A 152 10.26 -3.43 5.24
CA ASP A 152 10.09 -2.19 5.99
C ASP A 152 9.23 -2.43 7.24
N PHE A 153 9.51 -1.71 8.35
CA PHE A 153 8.78 -1.92 9.60
C PHE A 153 7.53 -1.03 9.66
N ASP A 154 6.55 -1.39 8.83
CA ASP A 154 5.21 -0.82 8.82
C ASP A 154 4.16 -1.87 8.44
N ARG A 155 2.88 -1.50 8.36
CA ARG A 155 1.78 -2.42 8.04
C ARG A 155 1.92 -3.10 6.68
N GLU A 156 2.42 -2.37 5.69
CA GLU A 156 2.61 -2.91 4.33
C GLU A 156 3.78 -3.88 4.31
N GLY A 157 4.90 -3.52 4.94
CA GLY A 157 6.07 -4.38 5.02
C GLY A 157 5.82 -5.65 5.84
N GLU A 158 5.05 -5.59 6.95
CA GLU A 158 4.67 -6.79 7.70
C GLU A 158 3.73 -7.69 6.88
N LEU A 159 2.79 -7.13 6.10
CA LEU A 159 1.95 -7.89 5.20
C LEU A 159 2.75 -8.57 4.06
N ILE A 160 3.69 -7.84 3.46
CA ILE A 160 4.62 -8.41 2.46
C ILE A 160 5.44 -9.55 3.09
N GLY A 161 5.90 -9.34 4.33
CA GLY A 161 6.60 -10.36 5.12
C GLY A 161 5.74 -11.60 5.39
N LEU A 162 4.45 -11.42 5.73
CA LEU A 162 3.49 -12.49 5.94
C LEU A 162 3.23 -13.30 4.66
N ASP A 163 3.08 -12.61 3.52
CA ASP A 163 2.92 -13.26 2.22
C ASP A 163 4.17 -14.09 1.85
N ALA A 164 5.36 -13.54 2.10
CA ALA A 164 6.61 -14.27 1.91
C ALA A 164 6.74 -15.48 2.86
N LEU A 165 6.36 -15.30 4.13
CA LEU A 165 6.33 -16.37 5.13
C LEU A 165 5.49 -17.57 4.67
N GLY A 166 4.28 -17.32 4.14
CA GLY A 166 3.42 -18.37 3.61
C GLY A 166 4.07 -19.17 2.48
N ILE A 167 4.76 -18.48 1.57
CA ILE A 167 5.46 -19.11 0.44
C ILE A 167 6.65 -19.95 0.91
N VAL A 168 7.49 -19.40 1.80
CA VAL A 168 8.70 -20.10 2.24
C VAL A 168 8.36 -21.28 3.14
N ARG A 169 7.32 -21.20 3.99
CA ARG A 169 6.83 -22.30 4.81
C ARG A 169 6.32 -23.47 3.96
N GLY A 170 5.68 -23.19 2.83
CA GLY A 170 5.24 -24.24 1.88
C GLY A 170 6.39 -25.03 1.27
N GLU A 171 7.60 -24.47 1.21
CA GLU A 171 8.77 -25.12 0.59
C GLU A 171 9.78 -25.65 1.64
N ASN A 172 9.83 -25.04 2.81
CA ASN A 172 10.74 -25.41 3.91
C ASN A 172 10.04 -25.15 5.26
N PRO A 173 9.19 -26.11 5.70
CA PRO A 173 8.38 -25.93 6.90
C PRO A 173 9.18 -25.87 8.20
N ASP A 174 10.37 -26.51 8.23
CA ASP A 174 11.18 -26.66 9.44
C ASP A 174 12.22 -25.54 9.62
N ALA A 175 12.46 -24.70 8.62
CA ALA A 175 13.42 -23.63 8.73
C ALA A 175 13.02 -22.60 9.81
N PRO A 176 13.92 -22.22 10.73
CA PRO A 176 13.66 -21.12 11.63
C PRO A 176 13.49 -19.83 10.83
N ILE A 177 12.41 -19.08 11.14
CA ILE A 177 12.10 -17.81 10.48
C ILE A 177 12.02 -16.74 11.55
N THR A 178 12.77 -15.67 11.33
CA THR A 178 12.84 -14.51 12.22
C THR A 178 12.62 -13.21 11.45
N ARG A 179 12.44 -12.11 12.17
CA ARG A 179 12.16 -10.78 11.65
C ARG A 179 13.25 -9.80 12.14
N ALA A 180 13.94 -9.12 11.22
CA ALA A 180 14.82 -8.01 11.54
C ALA A 180 14.05 -6.68 11.40
N ARG A 181 14.00 -5.85 12.46
CA ARG A 181 13.32 -4.55 12.50
C ARG A 181 14.35 -3.44 12.46
N TYR A 182 14.25 -2.55 11.48
CA TYR A 182 15.13 -1.38 11.33
C TYR A 182 14.33 -0.21 10.75
N SER A 183 14.78 1.01 11.00
CA SER A 183 14.14 2.25 10.52
C SER A 183 14.98 2.97 9.48
N ALA A 184 16.29 2.73 9.44
CA ALA A 184 17.20 3.36 8.50
C ALA A 184 18.31 2.40 8.01
N PHE A 185 18.79 2.63 6.78
CA PHE A 185 19.92 1.89 6.19
C PHE A 185 21.28 2.44 6.68
N ILE A 186 21.47 2.49 8.01
CA ILE A 186 22.72 2.87 8.65
C ILE A 186 23.42 1.61 9.13
N LYS A 187 24.74 1.50 8.90
CA LYS A 187 25.49 0.26 9.18
C LYS A 187 25.28 -0.24 10.62
N LYS A 188 25.36 0.65 11.60
CA LYS A 188 25.17 0.29 13.02
C LYS A 188 23.78 -0.27 13.26
N GLU A 189 22.74 0.41 12.78
CA GLU A 189 21.35 0.00 12.98
C GLU A 189 21.04 -1.35 12.30
N ILE A 190 21.51 -1.55 11.07
CA ILE A 190 21.32 -2.82 10.37
C ILE A 190 22.07 -3.95 11.09
N GLN A 191 23.32 -3.76 11.50
CA GLN A 191 24.06 -4.78 12.23
C GLN A 191 23.41 -5.13 13.57
N GLU A 192 22.86 -4.14 14.26
CA GLU A 192 22.14 -4.31 15.52
C GLU A 192 20.81 -5.03 15.30
N ALA A 193 20.02 -4.64 14.30
CA ALA A 193 18.74 -5.28 13.95
C ALA A 193 18.89 -6.77 13.56
N PHE A 194 20.04 -7.14 13.01
CA PHE A 194 20.34 -8.52 12.63
C PHE A 194 21.12 -9.30 13.71
N SER A 195 21.41 -8.72 14.86
CA SER A 195 22.00 -9.49 15.98
C SER A 195 20.99 -10.53 16.47
N ALA A 196 21.49 -11.66 16.97
CA ALA A 196 20.63 -12.75 17.45
C ALA A 196 19.66 -12.33 18.57
N GLU A 197 20.03 -11.32 19.34
CA GLU A 197 19.27 -10.77 20.46
C GLU A 197 18.08 -9.90 20.00
N ASN A 198 18.17 -9.30 18.80
CA ASN A 198 17.20 -8.37 18.27
C ASN A 198 16.29 -8.96 17.16
N LEU A 199 16.60 -10.19 16.71
CA LEU A 199 15.72 -10.92 15.83
C LEU A 199 14.47 -11.39 16.60
N VAL A 200 13.29 -11.03 16.09
CA VAL A 200 12.00 -11.27 16.71
C VAL A 200 11.10 -12.14 15.83
N GLU A 201 9.89 -12.40 16.25
CA GLU A 201 8.84 -12.94 15.40
C GLU A 201 8.20 -11.84 14.53
N LEU A 202 7.56 -12.24 13.44
CA LEU A 202 6.75 -11.34 12.61
C LEU A 202 5.58 -10.79 13.45
N ASP A 203 5.26 -9.52 13.26
CA ASP A 203 4.12 -8.89 13.93
C ASP A 203 2.83 -9.20 13.15
N PHE A 204 2.17 -10.30 13.56
CA PHE A 204 0.96 -10.76 12.90
C PHE A 204 -0.20 -9.77 13.02
N ASP A 205 -0.29 -9.03 14.14
CA ASP A 205 -1.36 -8.04 14.33
C ASP A 205 -1.18 -6.87 13.37
N LEU A 206 0.06 -6.41 13.20
CA LEU A 206 0.39 -5.36 12.24
C LEU A 206 0.20 -5.84 10.79
N ALA A 207 0.59 -7.08 10.48
CA ALA A 207 0.35 -7.69 9.16
C ALA A 207 -1.16 -7.81 8.85
N HIS A 208 -1.98 -8.27 9.80
CA HIS A 208 -3.44 -8.34 9.64
C HIS A 208 -4.09 -6.97 9.52
N ALA A 209 -3.54 -5.93 10.18
CA ALA A 209 -3.99 -4.56 9.95
C ALA A 209 -3.73 -4.09 8.51
N GLY A 210 -2.59 -4.47 7.93
CA GLY A 210 -2.27 -4.27 6.51
C GLY A 210 -3.24 -5.03 5.59
N GLU A 211 -3.49 -6.31 5.86
CA GLU A 211 -4.42 -7.15 5.11
C GLU A 211 -5.86 -6.61 5.16
N SER A 212 -6.34 -6.22 6.33
CA SER A 212 -7.66 -5.61 6.50
C SER A 212 -7.81 -4.34 5.66
N ARG A 213 -6.76 -3.50 5.63
CA ARG A 213 -6.72 -2.30 4.78
C ARG A 213 -6.79 -2.67 3.30
N GLN A 214 -6.01 -3.67 2.85
CA GLN A 214 -6.00 -4.14 1.48
C GLN A 214 -7.38 -4.65 1.04
N HIS A 215 -8.07 -5.41 1.92
CA HIS A 215 -9.42 -5.89 1.69
C HIS A 215 -10.44 -4.76 1.57
N ILE A 216 -10.40 -3.79 2.49
CA ILE A 216 -11.27 -2.61 2.45
C ILE A 216 -11.04 -1.81 1.16
N ASP A 217 -9.78 -1.56 0.79
CA ASP A 217 -9.43 -0.80 -0.42
C ASP A 217 -9.94 -1.51 -1.69
N LEU A 218 -9.84 -2.84 -1.75
CA LEU A 218 -10.35 -3.63 -2.86
C LEU A 218 -11.88 -3.58 -2.94
N ILE A 219 -12.57 -3.92 -1.84
CA ILE A 219 -14.04 -4.00 -1.81
C ILE A 219 -14.64 -2.62 -2.06
N TRP A 220 -14.22 -1.61 -1.31
CA TRP A 220 -14.69 -0.23 -1.44
C TRP A 220 -14.45 0.33 -2.83
N GLY A 221 -13.22 0.18 -3.33
CA GLY A 221 -12.83 0.63 -4.66
C GLY A 221 -13.64 -0.04 -5.76
N ALA A 222 -13.82 -1.36 -5.68
CA ALA A 222 -14.58 -2.11 -6.68
C ALA A 222 -16.07 -1.73 -6.67
N VAL A 223 -16.70 -1.69 -5.50
CA VAL A 223 -18.14 -1.36 -5.38
C VAL A 223 -18.42 0.05 -5.89
N LEU A 224 -17.68 1.05 -5.40
CA LEU A 224 -17.92 2.46 -5.78
C LEU A 224 -17.55 2.72 -7.25
N THR A 225 -16.41 2.24 -7.71
CA THR A 225 -15.97 2.45 -9.10
C THR A 225 -16.97 1.84 -10.08
N ARG A 226 -17.40 0.59 -9.83
CA ARG A 226 -18.35 -0.10 -10.69
C ARG A 226 -19.73 0.58 -10.64
N TYR A 227 -20.20 0.98 -9.45
CA TYR A 227 -21.46 1.70 -9.30
C TYR A 227 -21.46 3.02 -10.05
N LEU A 228 -20.50 3.90 -9.81
CA LEU A 228 -20.38 5.19 -10.47
C LEU A 228 -20.28 5.07 -11.99
N THR A 229 -19.53 4.08 -12.46
CA THR A 229 -19.38 3.82 -13.90
C THR A 229 -20.70 3.31 -14.51
N ALA A 230 -21.34 2.34 -13.86
CA ALA A 230 -22.56 1.73 -14.41
C ALA A 230 -23.79 2.67 -14.38
N VAL A 231 -23.91 3.52 -13.36
CA VAL A 231 -25.05 4.46 -13.23
C VAL A 231 -24.93 5.63 -14.21
N LYS A 232 -23.74 6.17 -14.40
CA LYS A 232 -23.56 7.39 -15.20
C LYS A 232 -23.23 7.13 -16.66
N TYR A 233 -22.62 6.00 -16.97
CA TYR A 233 -22.09 5.70 -18.31
C TYR A 233 -22.41 4.25 -18.68
N SER A 234 -23.41 4.07 -19.52
CA SER A 234 -23.76 2.76 -20.08
C SER A 234 -22.81 2.27 -21.18
N GLY A 235 -21.59 2.82 -21.29
CA GLY A 235 -20.66 2.53 -22.39
C GLY A 235 -19.26 2.14 -21.93
N ILE A 236 -18.62 1.27 -22.72
CA ILE A 236 -17.22 0.85 -22.57
C ILE A 236 -16.30 2.06 -22.78
N GLY A 237 -15.38 2.33 -21.83
CA GLY A 237 -14.28 3.27 -22.03
C GLY A 237 -14.19 4.44 -21.04
N ASN A 238 -15.22 4.72 -20.23
CA ASN A 238 -15.22 5.83 -19.26
C ASN A 238 -15.35 5.35 -17.81
N VAL A 239 -14.35 4.63 -17.31
CA VAL A 239 -14.31 4.20 -15.90
C VAL A 239 -14.24 5.41 -14.98
N ARG A 240 -15.19 5.49 -14.04
CA ARG A 240 -15.19 6.48 -12.95
C ARG A 240 -14.64 5.87 -11.68
N SER A 241 -13.33 5.98 -11.56
CA SER A 241 -12.60 5.45 -10.43
C SER A 241 -12.92 6.20 -9.14
N ALA A 242 -13.17 5.46 -8.07
CA ALA A 242 -13.31 5.99 -6.72
C ALA A 242 -12.49 5.13 -5.76
N GLY A 243 -11.88 5.76 -4.77
CA GLY A 243 -11.05 5.07 -3.80
C GLY A 243 -10.83 5.90 -2.55
N ARG A 244 -10.39 5.24 -1.50
CA ARG A 244 -10.20 5.81 -0.17
C ARG A 244 -9.18 6.98 -0.14
N VAL A 245 -8.18 6.95 -0.99
CA VAL A 245 -7.20 8.04 -1.12
C VAL A 245 -7.57 8.98 -2.26
N GLN A 246 -7.89 8.44 -3.42
CA GLN A 246 -8.15 9.18 -4.65
C GLN A 246 -9.32 10.17 -4.51
N THR A 247 -10.43 9.74 -3.91
CA THR A 247 -11.64 10.56 -3.79
C THR A 247 -11.45 11.76 -2.86
N PRO A 248 -10.90 11.62 -1.63
CA PRO A 248 -10.61 12.77 -0.77
C PRO A 248 -9.56 13.70 -1.37
N THR A 249 -8.53 13.18 -2.03
CA THR A 249 -7.51 14.02 -2.70
C THR A 249 -8.15 14.88 -3.79
N LEU A 250 -9.03 14.30 -4.61
CA LEU A 250 -9.78 15.06 -5.60
C LEU A 250 -10.69 16.11 -4.95
N ALA A 251 -11.34 15.78 -3.84
CA ALA A 251 -12.20 16.72 -3.11
C ALA A 251 -11.41 17.94 -2.61
N LEU A 252 -10.18 17.75 -2.11
CA LEU A 252 -9.30 18.86 -1.70
C LEU A 252 -8.94 19.78 -2.88
N VAL A 253 -8.63 19.20 -4.04
CA VAL A 253 -8.33 19.98 -5.25
C VAL A 253 -9.54 20.77 -5.71
N VAL A 254 -10.73 20.14 -5.72
CA VAL A 254 -11.99 20.79 -6.10
C VAL A 254 -12.35 21.93 -5.12
N ALA A 255 -12.21 21.69 -3.81
CA ALA A 255 -12.46 22.72 -2.81
C ALA A 255 -11.53 23.94 -3.00
N LYS A 256 -10.25 23.69 -3.27
CA LYS A 256 -9.28 24.75 -3.51
C LYS A 256 -9.56 25.52 -4.80
N GLU A 257 -10.02 24.84 -5.83
CA GLU A 257 -10.42 25.50 -7.10
C GLU A 257 -11.70 26.35 -6.90
N GLN A 258 -12.66 25.88 -6.11
CA GLN A 258 -13.86 26.65 -5.76
C GLN A 258 -13.49 27.92 -4.96
N GLU A 259 -12.57 27.80 -4.00
CA GLU A 259 -12.03 28.93 -3.25
C GLU A 259 -11.35 29.95 -4.21
N ARG A 260 -10.54 29.45 -5.16
CA ARG A 260 -9.90 30.31 -6.17
C ARG A 260 -10.91 31.03 -7.05
N GLN A 261 -11.96 30.35 -7.48
CA GLN A 261 -13.03 30.94 -8.31
C GLN A 261 -13.87 31.96 -7.55
N ALA A 262 -14.07 31.76 -6.25
CA ALA A 262 -14.81 32.68 -5.38
C ALA A 262 -13.95 33.85 -4.87
N PHE A 263 -12.64 33.80 -5.11
CA PHE A 263 -11.73 34.84 -4.63
C PHE A 263 -11.99 36.16 -5.33
N VAL A 264 -12.30 37.19 -4.55
CA VAL A 264 -12.42 38.56 -4.98
C VAL A 264 -11.16 39.30 -4.55
N PRO A 265 -10.37 39.84 -5.49
CA PRO A 265 -9.17 40.62 -5.16
C PRO A 265 -9.56 41.86 -4.33
N GLU A 266 -8.84 42.10 -3.25
CA GLU A 266 -8.95 43.29 -2.41
C GLU A 266 -7.59 43.97 -2.35
N ASP A 267 -7.58 45.29 -2.43
CA ASP A 267 -6.38 46.08 -2.23
C ASP A 267 -5.93 46.02 -0.78
N TYR A 268 -4.63 45.96 -0.58
CA TYR A 268 -4.00 46.07 0.73
C TYR A 268 -2.69 46.85 0.66
N TRP A 269 -2.30 47.45 1.75
CA TRP A 269 -1.10 48.26 1.87
C TRP A 269 -0.11 47.55 2.80
N VAL A 270 1.15 47.53 2.40
CA VAL A 270 2.27 46.97 3.15
C VAL A 270 3.25 48.10 3.46
N ILE A 271 3.66 48.23 4.71
CA ILE A 271 4.69 49.17 5.13
C ILE A 271 5.99 48.39 5.31
N SER A 272 7.00 48.75 4.57
CA SER A 272 8.37 48.23 4.71
C SER A 272 9.37 49.37 4.78
N GLY A 273 10.41 49.18 5.54
CA GLY A 273 11.48 50.17 5.69
C GLY A 273 12.85 49.53 5.65
N LYS A 274 13.83 50.36 5.36
CA LYS A 274 15.23 50.03 5.52
C LYS A 274 15.80 50.89 6.64
N PHE A 275 16.47 50.25 7.55
CA PHE A 275 16.97 50.85 8.78
C PHE A 275 18.48 50.59 8.88
N ALA A 276 19.23 51.58 9.38
CA ALA A 276 20.61 51.38 9.73
C ALA A 276 20.88 51.95 11.13
N PRO A 277 21.79 51.40 11.91
CA PRO A 277 22.22 52.00 13.16
C PRO A 277 22.85 53.37 12.91
N GLN A 278 22.63 54.31 13.85
CA GLN A 278 23.16 55.66 13.71
C GLN A 278 24.69 55.66 13.57
N GLY A 279 25.18 56.24 12.46
CA GLY A 279 26.60 56.27 12.13
C GLY A 279 27.17 55.04 11.44
N LYS A 280 26.30 54.05 11.08
CA LYS A 280 26.69 52.78 10.43
C LYS A 280 25.80 52.50 9.22
N ALA A 281 25.95 53.33 8.18
CA ALA A 281 25.17 53.17 6.95
C ALA A 281 25.41 51.81 6.25
N ASP A 282 26.53 51.17 6.50
CA ASP A 282 26.92 49.89 5.89
C ASP A 282 26.22 48.66 6.56
N GLU A 283 25.57 48.85 7.75
CA GLU A 283 24.84 47.83 8.45
C GLU A 283 23.31 47.96 8.24
N GLU A 284 22.90 48.19 6.99
CA GLU A 284 21.47 48.32 6.63
C GLU A 284 20.75 46.98 6.76
N PHE A 285 19.56 47.00 7.36
CA PHE A 285 18.66 45.85 7.44
C PHE A 285 17.24 46.25 7.07
N GLY A 286 16.49 45.29 6.46
CA GLY A 286 15.08 45.49 6.09
C GLY A 286 14.13 45.09 7.23
N GLY A 287 13.05 45.84 7.41
CA GLY A 287 11.98 45.51 8.35
C GLY A 287 10.61 45.79 7.74
N GLY A 288 9.59 45.10 8.22
CA GLY A 288 8.20 45.36 7.90
C GLY A 288 7.39 45.70 9.16
N HIS A 289 6.28 46.40 8.98
CA HIS A 289 5.37 46.65 10.08
C HIS A 289 4.77 45.34 10.60
N VAL A 290 4.50 45.24 11.88
CA VAL A 290 3.95 44.03 12.52
C VAL A 290 2.58 43.66 11.92
N ASP A 291 1.71 44.65 11.67
CA ASP A 291 0.46 44.49 10.94
C ASP A 291 0.71 44.72 9.45
N ASN A 292 1.07 43.65 8.73
CA ASN A 292 1.65 43.77 7.39
C ASN A 292 0.63 43.71 6.25
N ASN A 293 -0.69 43.78 6.52
CA ASN A 293 -1.76 43.81 5.53
C ASN A 293 -2.86 44.77 5.92
N PHE A 294 -2.62 46.07 5.79
CA PHE A 294 -3.63 47.06 6.05
C PHE A 294 -4.73 47.00 4.99
N LYS A 295 -5.97 46.78 5.37
CA LYS A 295 -7.15 46.77 4.48
C LYS A 295 -7.68 48.20 4.17
N GLU A 296 -7.21 49.19 4.90
CA GLU A 296 -7.61 50.58 4.74
C GLU A 296 -6.37 51.44 4.57
N GLU A 297 -6.32 52.22 3.48
CA GLU A 297 -5.23 53.12 3.18
C GLU A 297 -5.00 54.16 4.31
N ALA A 298 -6.07 54.68 4.90
CA ALA A 298 -5.99 55.64 6.02
C ALA A 298 -5.30 55.08 7.27
N LYS A 299 -5.43 53.76 7.52
CA LYS A 299 -4.73 53.06 8.61
C LYS A 299 -3.26 52.86 8.28
N ALA A 300 -2.96 52.46 7.04
CA ALA A 300 -1.60 52.30 6.58
C ALA A 300 -0.83 53.66 6.63
N ASN A 301 -1.43 54.75 6.14
CA ASN A 301 -0.83 56.07 6.20
C ASN A 301 -0.59 56.60 7.62
N ARG A 302 -1.52 56.27 8.57
CA ARG A 302 -1.30 56.61 9.97
C ARG A 302 -0.16 55.82 10.61
N ALA A 303 -0.06 54.54 10.32
CA ALA A 303 1.04 53.70 10.82
C ALA A 303 2.38 54.16 10.20
N PHE A 304 2.41 54.48 8.90
CA PHE A 304 3.59 54.99 8.23
C PHE A 304 4.09 56.32 8.80
N ALA A 305 3.17 57.21 9.22
CA ALA A 305 3.54 58.50 9.81
C ALA A 305 4.07 58.40 11.26
N GLN A 306 4.02 57.22 11.88
CA GLN A 306 4.53 56.95 13.23
C GLN A 306 5.95 56.34 13.22
N VAL A 307 6.46 56.00 12.05
CA VAL A 307 7.81 55.47 11.83
C VAL A 307 8.76 56.60 11.42
#